data_dc0b0405adea9fe19f2c6ed0f62a3124
#
_entry.id   dc0b0405adea9fe19f2c6ed0f62a3124
#
_cell.length_a   1.000
_cell.length_b   1.000
_cell.length_c   1.000
_cell.angle_alpha   90.00
_cell.angle_beta   90.00
_cell.angle_gamma   90.00
#
_symmetry.space_group_name_H-M   'P 1'
#
loop_
_entity.id
_entity.type
_entity.pdbx_description
1 polymer ?
#
loop_
_entity_poly.entity_id
_entity_poly.type
_entity_poly.pdbx_seq_one_letter_code
_entity_poly.pdbx_strand_id
1 'polypeptide(L)'
;MDVLIRGIDEEVYARLKARASERGLKIGEALTEAIKAWLKNSPEKNEREKERDLNIATFRRMRRFLEKNHKGKWVLIARGEVIRLADSLPEIVEAKKSEQLTDRPSLIFKVGETRIKRTIGFNVGRKTAQ
;
A
#
# COMPACT_ATOMS: atom_id res chain seq x y z
N MET A 1 15.16 -3.47 25.40
CA MET A 1 13.91 -3.93 26.01
C MET A 1 13.93 -5.44 26.20
N ASP A 2 13.53 -5.85 27.36
CA ASP A 2 13.49 -7.28 27.67
C ASP A 2 12.05 -7.76 27.65
N VAL A 3 11.84 -8.91 27.01
CA VAL A 3 10.51 -9.50 26.95
C VAL A 3 10.57 -10.96 27.31
N LEU A 4 9.49 -11.47 27.90
CA LEU A 4 9.36 -12.87 28.18
C LEU A 4 8.27 -13.41 27.26
N ILE A 5 8.61 -14.41 26.46
CA ILE A 5 7.67 -15.00 25.52
C ILE A 5 7.54 -16.48 25.82
N ARG A 6 6.30 -16.96 25.88
CA ARG A 6 6.01 -18.36 26.14
C ARG A 6 5.33 -18.96 24.92
N GLY A 7 5.42 -20.28 24.80
CA GLY A 7 4.71 -21.00 23.76
C GLY A 7 5.37 -21.03 22.40
N ILE A 8 6.64 -20.67 22.34
CA ILE A 8 7.36 -20.77 21.09
C ILE A 8 7.75 -22.22 20.85
N ASP A 9 7.56 -22.69 19.62
CA ASP A 9 7.95 -24.03 19.23
C ASP A 9 9.46 -24.24 19.42
N GLU A 10 9.84 -25.30 20.12
CA GLU A 10 11.24 -25.54 20.46
C GLU A 10 12.11 -25.72 19.23
N GLU A 11 11.63 -26.47 18.26
CA GLU A 11 12.42 -26.73 17.06
C GLU A 11 12.65 -25.46 16.25
N VAL A 12 11.61 -24.64 16.13
CA VAL A 12 11.70 -23.37 15.42
C VAL A 12 12.68 -22.44 16.13
N TYR A 13 12.61 -22.40 17.45
CA TYR A 13 13.51 -21.55 18.23
C TYR A 13 14.97 -22.03 18.11
N ALA A 14 15.18 -23.33 18.12
CA ALA A 14 16.51 -23.89 17.94
C ALA A 14 17.10 -23.54 16.58
N ARG A 15 16.27 -23.56 15.54
CA ARG A 15 16.68 -23.13 14.20
C ARG A 15 17.06 -21.68 14.15
N LEU A 16 16.29 -20.86 14.83
CA LEU A 16 16.58 -19.42 14.90
C LEU A 16 17.93 -19.17 15.56
N LYS A 17 18.18 -19.86 16.68
CA LYS A 17 19.44 -19.71 17.41
C LYS A 17 20.62 -20.16 16.53
N ALA A 18 20.48 -21.28 15.86
CA ALA A 18 21.54 -21.80 14.99
C ALA A 18 21.85 -20.83 13.86
N ARG A 19 20.80 -20.33 13.21
CA ARG A 19 20.95 -19.40 12.10
C ARG A 19 21.58 -18.08 12.56
N ALA A 20 21.15 -17.58 13.72
CA ALA A 20 21.71 -16.37 14.28
C ALA A 20 23.20 -16.54 14.59
N SER A 21 23.57 -17.68 15.15
CA SER A 21 24.98 -17.97 15.46
C SER A 21 25.82 -18.00 14.19
N GLU A 22 25.33 -18.64 13.13
CA GLU A 22 26.02 -18.65 11.83
C GLU A 22 26.28 -17.28 11.28
N ARG A 23 25.36 -16.36 11.50
CA ARG A 23 25.47 -15.00 10.99
C ARG A 23 26.13 -14.03 11.97
N GLY A 24 26.54 -14.51 13.12
CA GLY A 24 27.17 -13.66 14.14
C GLY A 24 26.20 -12.70 14.81
N LEU A 25 24.92 -13.02 14.82
CA LEU A 25 23.91 -12.17 15.44
C LEU A 25 23.57 -12.67 16.84
N LYS A 26 23.24 -11.74 17.72
CA LYS A 26 22.69 -12.09 19.02
C LYS A 26 21.23 -12.49 18.81
N ILE A 27 20.71 -13.32 19.72
CA ILE A 27 19.35 -13.80 19.57
C ILE A 27 18.32 -12.65 19.50
N GLY A 28 18.53 -11.58 20.27
CA GLY A 28 17.65 -10.42 20.24
C GLY A 28 17.66 -9.72 18.88
N GLU A 29 18.82 -9.67 18.25
CA GLU A 29 18.94 -9.10 16.92
C GLU A 29 18.21 -9.94 15.89
N ALA A 30 18.36 -11.27 15.98
CA ALA A 30 17.69 -12.18 15.07
C ALA A 30 16.17 -12.12 15.22
N LEU A 31 15.68 -12.02 16.46
CA LEU A 31 14.26 -11.87 16.73
C LEU A 31 13.74 -10.56 16.17
N THR A 32 14.51 -9.48 16.33
CA THR A 32 14.10 -8.18 15.80
C THR A 32 13.94 -8.25 14.28
N GLU A 33 14.89 -8.88 13.59
CA GLU A 33 14.79 -9.06 12.14
C GLU A 33 13.58 -9.90 11.75
N ALA A 34 13.32 -10.97 12.50
CA ALA A 34 12.18 -11.84 12.23
C ALA A 34 10.86 -11.09 12.41
N ILE A 35 10.77 -10.28 13.46
CA ILE A 35 9.58 -9.50 13.73
C ILE A 35 9.36 -8.47 12.61
N LYS A 36 10.43 -7.80 12.18
CA LYS A 36 10.33 -6.83 11.09
C LYS A 36 9.84 -7.50 9.80
N ALA A 37 10.37 -8.69 9.51
CA ALA A 37 9.96 -9.42 8.32
C ALA A 37 8.48 -9.83 8.41
N TRP A 38 8.05 -10.29 9.58
CA TRP A 38 6.67 -10.69 9.78
C TRP A 38 5.71 -9.49 9.60
N LEU A 39 6.07 -8.35 10.16
CA LEU A 39 5.25 -7.14 10.02
C LEU A 39 5.18 -6.69 8.56
N LYS A 40 6.29 -6.81 7.85
CA LYS A 40 6.35 -6.44 6.45
C LYS A 40 5.44 -7.32 5.59
N ASN A 41 5.33 -8.60 5.95
CA ASN A 41 4.54 -9.57 5.19
C ASN A 41 3.22 -9.91 5.87
N SER A 42 2.73 -9.05 6.74
CA SER A 42 1.49 -9.31 7.45
C SER A 42 0.30 -9.36 6.49
N PRO A 43 -0.74 -10.12 6.83
CA PRO A 43 -1.93 -10.18 5.99
C PRO A 43 -2.53 -8.81 5.71
N GLU A 44 -2.50 -7.93 6.69
CA GLU A 44 -3.02 -6.59 6.54
C GLU A 44 -2.29 -5.83 5.45
N LYS A 45 -0.97 -5.91 5.42
CA LYS A 45 -0.18 -5.27 4.39
C LYS A 45 -0.41 -5.92 3.03
N ASN A 46 -0.56 -7.25 3.00
CA ASN A 46 -0.85 -7.95 1.76
C ASN A 46 -2.18 -7.52 1.17
N GLU A 47 -3.18 -7.26 2.01
CA GLU A 47 -4.47 -6.77 1.54
C GLU A 47 -4.33 -5.38 0.90
N ARG A 48 -3.53 -4.51 1.49
CA ARG A 48 -3.29 -3.20 0.91
C ARG A 48 -2.58 -3.30 -0.43
N GLU A 49 -1.60 -4.18 -0.54
CA GLU A 49 -0.89 -4.39 -1.80
C GLU A 49 -1.83 -4.92 -2.87
N LYS A 50 -2.71 -5.85 -2.53
CA LYS A 50 -3.70 -6.37 -3.46
C LYS A 50 -4.63 -5.27 -3.93
N GLU A 51 -5.03 -4.41 -3.03
CA GLU A 51 -5.92 -3.30 -3.37
C GLU A 51 -5.24 -2.31 -4.31
N ARG A 52 -3.97 -2.02 -4.09
CA ARG A 52 -3.19 -1.18 -5.00
C ARG A 52 -3.12 -1.80 -6.39
N ASP A 53 -2.87 -3.11 -6.45
CA ASP A 53 -2.77 -3.82 -7.71
C ASP A 53 -4.10 -3.79 -8.45
N LEU A 54 -5.21 -3.94 -7.74
CA LEU A 54 -6.54 -3.84 -8.32
C LEU A 54 -6.79 -2.45 -8.89
N ASN A 55 -6.37 -1.41 -8.17
CA ASN A 55 -6.54 -0.04 -8.64
C ASN A 55 -5.75 0.21 -9.91
N ILE A 56 -4.52 -0.28 -9.98
CA ILE A 56 -3.68 -0.14 -11.16
C ILE A 56 -4.28 -0.90 -12.34
N ALA A 57 -4.78 -2.11 -12.09
CA ALA A 57 -5.41 -2.90 -13.14
C ALA A 57 -6.64 -2.18 -13.70
N THR A 58 -7.44 -1.57 -12.82
CA THR A 58 -8.61 -0.80 -13.22
C THR A 58 -8.20 0.41 -14.05
N PHE A 59 -7.16 1.12 -13.63
CA PHE A 59 -6.64 2.24 -14.40
C PHE A 59 -6.26 1.82 -15.81
N ARG A 60 -5.50 0.73 -15.94
CA ARG A 60 -5.06 0.24 -17.25
C ARG A 60 -6.23 -0.15 -18.13
N ARG A 61 -7.21 -0.84 -17.55
CA ARG A 61 -8.39 -1.28 -18.29
C ARG A 61 -9.24 -0.10 -18.74
N MET A 62 -9.37 0.91 -17.90
CA MET A 62 -10.26 2.04 -18.17
C MET A 62 -9.58 3.21 -18.87
N ARG A 63 -8.29 3.18 -19.00
CA ARG A 63 -7.53 4.32 -19.52
C ARG A 63 -8.04 4.86 -20.85
N ARG A 64 -8.22 3.98 -21.82
CA ARG A 64 -8.67 4.41 -23.15
C ARG A 64 -10.08 5.00 -23.10
N PHE A 65 -10.95 4.34 -22.35
CA PHE A 65 -12.32 4.81 -22.21
C PHE A 65 -12.35 6.20 -21.59
N LEU A 66 -11.57 6.39 -20.53
CA LEU A 66 -11.53 7.68 -19.85
C LEU A 66 -10.95 8.77 -20.75
N GLU A 67 -9.89 8.46 -21.46
CA GLU A 67 -9.28 9.45 -22.38
C GLU A 67 -10.22 9.82 -23.50
N LYS A 68 -11.03 8.91 -23.97
CA LYS A 68 -11.96 9.16 -25.04
C LYS A 68 -13.18 9.96 -24.57
N ASN A 69 -13.71 9.64 -23.40
CA ASN A 69 -14.99 10.16 -22.96
C ASN A 69 -14.95 11.20 -21.84
N HIS A 70 -13.85 11.25 -21.10
CA HIS A 70 -13.77 12.08 -19.90
C HIS A 70 -12.45 12.84 -19.79
N LYS A 71 -11.88 13.21 -20.91
CA LYS A 71 -10.61 13.93 -20.92
C LYS A 71 -10.73 15.23 -20.14
N GLY A 72 -9.75 15.50 -19.30
CA GLY A 72 -9.74 16.70 -18.48
C GLY A 72 -10.42 16.55 -17.13
N LYS A 73 -11.07 15.43 -16.89
CA LYS A 73 -11.70 15.18 -15.60
C LYS A 73 -10.72 14.59 -14.62
N TRP A 74 -10.98 14.80 -13.34
CA TRP A 74 -10.25 14.14 -12.29
C TRP A 74 -10.95 12.83 -11.95
N VAL A 75 -10.16 11.81 -11.62
CA VAL A 75 -10.68 10.46 -11.36
C VAL A 75 -10.15 9.94 -10.04
N LEU A 76 -11.02 9.29 -9.29
CA LEU A 76 -10.66 8.58 -8.07
C LEU A 76 -10.93 7.10 -8.30
N ILE A 77 -9.90 6.27 -8.17
CA ILE A 77 -10.04 4.81 -8.24
C ILE A 77 -9.67 4.25 -6.88
N ALA A 78 -10.53 3.45 -6.31
CA ALA A 78 -10.28 2.77 -5.05
C ALA A 78 -11.05 1.46 -5.04
N ARG A 79 -10.57 0.49 -4.30
CA ARG A 79 -11.18 -0.84 -4.21
C ARG A 79 -11.35 -1.50 -5.59
N GLY A 80 -10.49 -1.15 -6.53
CA GLY A 80 -10.56 -1.68 -7.87
C GLY A 80 -11.69 -1.12 -8.72
N GLU A 81 -12.28 0.00 -8.30
CA GLU A 81 -13.40 0.61 -9.01
C GLU A 81 -13.20 2.10 -9.22
N VAL A 82 -13.80 2.64 -10.26
CA VAL A 82 -13.83 4.08 -10.45
C VAL A 82 -14.91 4.62 -9.52
N ILE A 83 -14.49 5.31 -8.48
CA ILE A 83 -15.39 5.80 -7.44
C ILE A 83 -16.04 7.14 -7.84
N ARG A 84 -15.27 8.02 -8.45
CA ARG A 84 -15.78 9.35 -8.78
C ARG A 84 -15.05 9.95 -9.96
N LEU A 85 -15.79 10.69 -10.77
CA LEU A 85 -15.25 11.58 -11.79
C LEU A 85 -15.66 12.99 -11.37
N ALA A 86 -14.74 13.91 -11.46
CA ALA A 86 -15.02 15.28 -11.02
C ALA A 86 -14.28 16.30 -11.87
N ASP A 87 -14.69 17.55 -11.76
CA ASP A 87 -14.06 18.60 -12.53
C ASP A 87 -12.85 19.21 -11.83
N SER A 88 -12.69 18.94 -10.55
CA SER A 88 -11.59 19.53 -9.80
C SER A 88 -11.04 18.54 -8.77
N LEU A 89 -9.81 18.75 -8.37
CA LEU A 89 -9.17 17.93 -7.34
C LEU A 89 -9.85 18.05 -5.98
N PRO A 90 -10.26 19.24 -5.52
CA PRO A 90 -10.98 19.33 -4.25
C PRO A 90 -12.23 18.46 -4.17
N GLU A 91 -12.96 18.33 -5.29
CA GLU A 91 -14.12 17.44 -5.32
C GLU A 91 -13.73 16.00 -5.11
N ILE A 92 -12.58 15.58 -5.65
CA ILE A 92 -12.08 14.22 -5.46
C ILE A 92 -11.67 13.99 -4.00
N VAL A 93 -11.02 14.97 -3.40
CA VAL A 93 -10.62 14.87 -1.99
C VAL A 93 -11.85 14.71 -1.11
N GLU A 94 -12.89 15.48 -1.40
CA GLU A 94 -14.13 15.39 -0.66
C GLU A 94 -14.82 14.05 -0.86
N ALA A 95 -14.81 13.54 -2.10
CA ALA A 95 -15.36 12.23 -2.39
C ALA A 95 -14.63 11.13 -1.63
N LYS A 96 -13.32 11.23 -1.52
CA LYS A 96 -12.53 10.25 -0.78
C LYS A 96 -12.95 10.21 0.68
N LYS A 97 -13.19 11.36 1.27
CA LYS A 97 -13.67 11.44 2.65
C LYS A 97 -15.09 10.90 2.78
N SER A 98 -15.97 11.29 1.88
CA SER A 98 -17.38 10.85 1.93
C SER A 98 -17.52 9.35 1.79
N GLU A 99 -16.67 8.73 0.99
CA GLU A 99 -16.72 7.29 0.77
C GLU A 99 -15.88 6.52 1.80
N GLN A 100 -15.35 7.23 2.80
CA GLN A 100 -14.57 6.61 3.86
C GLN A 100 -13.32 5.89 3.34
N LEU A 101 -12.66 6.53 2.37
CA LEU A 101 -11.49 5.95 1.72
C LEU A 101 -10.17 6.60 2.15
N THR A 102 -10.20 7.44 3.18
CA THR A 102 -9.04 8.21 3.60
C THR A 102 -7.81 7.36 3.90
N ASP A 103 -8.02 6.21 4.54
CA ASP A 103 -6.93 5.32 4.88
C ASP A 103 -6.73 4.17 3.91
N ARG A 104 -7.37 4.22 2.76
CA ARG A 104 -7.26 3.13 1.79
C ARG A 104 -6.43 3.53 0.59
N PRO A 105 -5.75 2.57 -0.05
CA PRO A 105 -5.02 2.86 -1.27
C PRO A 105 -5.97 3.38 -2.34
N SER A 106 -5.53 4.39 -3.07
CA SER A 106 -6.34 4.93 -4.16
C SER A 106 -5.42 5.53 -5.21
N LEU A 107 -5.97 5.70 -6.42
CA LEU A 107 -5.30 6.42 -7.48
C LEU A 107 -6.12 7.67 -7.76
N ILE A 108 -5.45 8.81 -7.83
CA ILE A 108 -6.09 10.06 -8.18
C ILE A 108 -5.28 10.64 -9.33
N PHE A 109 -5.95 10.95 -10.42
CA PHE A 109 -5.26 11.50 -11.58
C PHE A 109 -6.22 12.32 -12.44
N LYS A 110 -5.62 13.15 -13.31
CA LYS A 110 -6.39 13.90 -14.27
C LYS A 110 -6.29 13.19 -15.61
N VAL A 111 -7.43 12.94 -16.25
CA VAL A 111 -7.46 12.18 -17.49
C VAL A 111 -6.78 12.98 -18.60
N GLY A 112 -5.89 12.33 -19.30
CA GLY A 112 -5.13 12.97 -20.36
C GLY A 112 -3.74 13.42 -19.97
N GLU A 113 -3.41 13.37 -18.70
CA GLU A 113 -2.05 13.66 -18.26
C GLU A 113 -1.20 12.42 -18.35
N THR A 114 0.08 12.61 -18.62
CA THR A 114 0.99 11.48 -18.79
C THR A 114 1.42 10.87 -17.47
N ARG A 115 1.25 11.58 -16.37
CA ARG A 115 1.66 11.09 -15.06
C ARG A 115 0.47 10.82 -14.17
N ILE A 116 0.57 9.74 -13.41
CA ILE A 116 -0.43 9.41 -12.43
C ILE A 116 0.06 9.98 -11.11
N LYS A 117 -0.80 10.72 -10.43
CA LYS A 117 -0.49 11.20 -9.09
C LYS A 117 -1.07 10.20 -8.12
N ARG A 118 -0.22 9.57 -7.35
CA ARG A 118 -0.68 8.60 -6.39
C ARG A 118 -0.89 9.24 -5.06
N THR A 119 -2.02 8.89 -4.46
CA THR A 119 -2.28 9.27 -3.11
C THR A 119 -2.43 8.02 -2.32
N ILE A 120 -1.56 7.81 -1.37
CA ILE A 120 -1.62 6.68 -0.53
C ILE A 120 -1.95 7.22 0.83
N GLY A 121 -2.47 6.42 1.66
CA GLY A 121 -2.88 6.85 2.98
C GLY A 121 -1.80 7.61 3.69
N PHE A 122 -0.56 7.40 3.43
CA PHE A 122 0.50 8.20 3.88
C PHE A 122 1.01 8.87 2.68
N ASN A 123 1.38 9.99 2.71
CA ASN A 123 1.83 10.60 1.61
C ASN A 123 3.09 10.14 1.11
N VAL A 124 3.24 10.19 0.08
CA VAL A 124 4.26 9.81 -0.51
C VAL A 124 4.99 10.88 -1.08
N GLY A 125 4.83 11.76 -0.71
CA GLY A 125 5.45 12.69 -1.24
C GLY A 125 6.63 12.49 -1.89
N ARG A 126 6.93 12.41 -1.79
CA ARG A 126 7.87 12.40 -2.19
C ARG A 126 8.14 12.32 -3.25
N LYS A 127 8.02 12.85 -3.39
CA LYS A 127 8.35 12.96 -4.23
C LYS A 127 8.57 12.82 -5.12
N THR A 128 8.52 13.17 -5.42
CA THR A 128 8.60 12.97 -6.26
C THR A 128 8.76 13.19 -6.99
N ALA A 129 9.02 13.45 -7.07
CA ALA A 129 9.20 13.60 -7.77
C ALA A 129 9.28 13.94 -8.45
N GLN A 130 9.44 14.23 -8.57
CA GLN A 130 9.55 14.30 -9.20
C GLN A 130 9.58 14.26 -9.80
#